data_4875a64dbfab915941ecb2296cfddaaa
#
_entry.id   4875a64dbfab915941ecb2296cfddaaa
#
_cell.length_a   1.000
_cell.length_b   1.000
_cell.length_c   1.000
_cell.angle_alpha   90.00
_cell.angle_beta   90.00
_cell.angle_gamma   90.00
#
_symmetry.space_group_name_H-M   'P 1'
#
loop_
_entity.id
_entity.type
_entity.pdbx_description
1 polymer ?
#
loop_
_entity_poly.entity_id
_entity_poly.type
_entity_poly.pdbx_seq_one_letter_code
_entity_poly.pdbx_strand_id
1 'polypeptide(L)' 'MLFRSVRTNAIMPGVIETRHHEVFSTPERMQQYRKETPLGRNGTADEVAASVVFLASDEAKFVNGAILDINGGRFLR' A
#
# COMPACT_ATOMS: atom_id res chain seq x y z
N MET A 1 20.98 -13.87 19.70
CA MET A 1 19.73 -14.33 19.07
C MET A 1 19.65 -13.81 17.65
N LEU A 2 19.53 -14.70 16.71
CA LEU A 2 19.45 -14.33 15.28
C LEU A 2 18.22 -13.49 14.97
N PHE A 3 17.12 -13.71 15.67
CA PHE A 3 15.85 -12.99 15.43
C PHE A 3 15.90 -11.52 15.80
N ARG A 4 16.88 -11.09 16.57
CA ARG A 4 16.99 -9.70 17.02
C ARG A 4 17.39 -8.75 15.90
N SER A 5 17.98 -9.25 14.83
CA SER A 5 18.38 -8.45 13.68
C SER A 5 17.45 -8.60 12.48
N VAL A 6 16.35 -9.34 12.64
CA VAL A 6 15.38 -9.55 11.57
C VAL A 6 14.07 -8.87 11.94
N ARG A 7 13.57 -8.03 11.04
CA ARG A 7 12.27 -7.37 11.20
C ARG A 7 11.30 -7.93 10.17
N THR A 8 10.06 -8.10 10.56
CA THR A 8 9.00 -8.58 9.70
C THR A 8 7.82 -7.61 9.77
N ASN A 9 7.43 -7.08 8.63
CA ASN A 9 6.29 -6.18 8.51
C ASN A 9 5.46 -6.60 7.30
N ALA A 10 4.25 -6.08 7.23
CA ALA A 10 3.34 -6.34 6.12
C ALA A 10 2.80 -5.04 5.55
N ILE A 11 2.42 -5.06 4.29
CA ILE A 11 1.70 -3.97 3.65
C ILE A 11 0.33 -4.46 3.20
N MET A 12 -0.65 -3.56 3.25
CA MET A 12 -2.02 -3.82 2.79
C MET A 12 -2.39 -2.72 1.79
N PRO A 13 -2.11 -2.91 0.49
CA PRO A 13 -2.47 -1.90 -0.51
C PRO A 13 -3.99 -1.86 -0.71
N GLY A 14 -4.51 -0.68 -1.02
CA GLY A 14 -5.87 -0.51 -1.49
C GLY A 14 -5.94 -0.72 -3.00
N VAL A 15 -6.73 0.10 -3.67
CA VAL A 15 -6.83 0.03 -5.14
C VAL A 15 -5.65 0.78 -5.74
N ILE A 16 -4.83 0.04 -6.48
CA ILE A 16 -3.61 0.55 -7.11
C ILE A 16 -3.79 0.46 -8.63
N GLU A 17 -3.57 1.56 -9.33
CA GLU A 17 -3.70 1.60 -10.77
C GLU A 17 -2.53 0.85 -11.40
N THR A 18 -2.83 -0.35 -11.89
CA THR A 18 -1.86 -1.28 -12.47
C THR A 18 -2.41 -1.83 -13.77
N ARG A 19 -1.56 -2.51 -14.52
CA ARG A 19 -1.97 -3.16 -15.76
C ARG A 19 -3.08 -4.19 -15.52
N HIS A 20 -3.11 -4.83 -14.37
CA HIS A 20 -4.20 -5.76 -14.02
C HIS A 20 -5.55 -5.06 -14.13
N HIS A 21 -5.69 -3.87 -13.57
CA HIS A 21 -6.93 -3.10 -13.63
C HIS A 21 -7.23 -2.59 -15.04
N GLU A 22 -6.21 -2.26 -15.83
CA GLU A 22 -6.41 -1.87 -17.21
C GLU A 22 -7.07 -2.99 -18.03
N VAL A 23 -6.73 -4.24 -17.74
CA VAL A 23 -7.22 -5.41 -18.45
C VAL A 23 -8.55 -5.92 -17.89
N PHE A 24 -8.69 -5.95 -16.55
CA PHE A 24 -9.79 -6.65 -15.87
C PHE A 24 -10.81 -5.74 -15.21
N SER A 25 -10.57 -4.44 -15.15
CA SER A 25 -11.51 -3.48 -14.57
C SER A 25 -11.98 -2.50 -15.62
N THR A 26 -13.27 -2.12 -15.55
CA THR A 26 -13.81 -1.12 -16.46
C THR A 26 -13.41 0.28 -16.02
N PRO A 27 -13.38 1.27 -16.95
CA PRO A 27 -13.16 2.66 -16.56
C PRO A 27 -14.14 3.17 -15.52
N GLU A 28 -15.40 2.74 -15.59
CA GLU A 28 -16.43 3.13 -14.63
C GLU A 28 -16.13 2.59 -13.24
N ARG A 29 -15.65 1.35 -13.15
CA ARG A 29 -15.27 0.75 -11.88
C ARG A 29 -14.07 1.45 -11.26
N MET A 30 -13.08 1.80 -12.07
CA MET A 30 -11.91 2.54 -11.60
C MET A 30 -12.31 3.90 -11.08
N GLN A 31 -13.24 4.59 -11.75
CA GLN A 31 -13.72 5.87 -11.27
C GLN A 31 -14.50 5.74 -9.96
N GLN A 32 -15.27 4.66 -9.81
CA GLN A 32 -15.98 4.38 -8.55
C GLN A 32 -14.99 4.19 -7.41
N TYR A 33 -13.91 3.47 -7.64
CA TYR A 33 -12.86 3.29 -6.65
C TYR A 33 -12.25 4.62 -6.20
N ARG A 34 -12.00 5.54 -7.17
CA ARG A 34 -11.49 6.88 -6.85
C ARG A 34 -12.43 7.65 -5.94
N LYS A 35 -13.74 7.56 -6.22
CA LYS A 35 -14.76 8.23 -5.40
C LYS A 35 -14.83 7.68 -3.99
N GLU A 36 -14.62 6.38 -3.82
CA GLU A 36 -14.68 5.72 -2.53
C GLU A 36 -13.40 5.95 -1.70
N THR A 37 -12.36 6.47 -2.29
CA THR A 37 -11.09 6.73 -1.63
C THR A 37 -11.06 8.17 -1.12
N PRO A 38 -10.89 8.40 0.20
CA PRO A 38 -10.90 9.77 0.75
C PRO A 38 -9.89 10.73 0.11
N LEU A 39 -8.72 10.25 -0.32
CA LEU A 39 -7.76 11.09 -1.04
C LEU A 39 -8.19 11.41 -2.48
N GLY A 40 -9.30 10.83 -2.96
CA GLY A 40 -9.91 11.18 -4.24
C GLY A 40 -9.23 10.56 -5.45
N ARG A 41 -8.31 9.62 -5.24
CA ARG A 41 -7.62 8.92 -6.32
C ARG A 41 -7.19 7.54 -5.88
N ASN A 42 -6.88 6.68 -6.83
CA ASN A 42 -6.24 5.40 -6.55
C ASN A 42 -4.72 5.61 -6.38
N GLY A 43 -4.07 4.65 -5.76
CA GLY A 43 -2.63 4.70 -5.59
C GLY A 43 -1.89 4.24 -6.84
N THR A 44 -0.60 4.47 -6.86
CA THR A 44 0.30 4.01 -7.91
C THR A 44 1.24 2.93 -7.39
N ALA A 45 1.80 2.13 -8.30
CA ALA A 45 2.78 1.10 -7.92
C ALA A 45 4.00 1.73 -7.24
N ASP A 46 4.43 2.91 -7.69
CA ASP A 46 5.57 3.62 -7.08
C ASP A 46 5.28 4.02 -5.64
N GLU A 47 4.05 4.38 -5.33
CA GLU A 47 3.67 4.73 -3.96
C GLU A 47 3.71 3.52 -3.03
N VAL A 48 3.31 2.36 -3.52
CA VAL A 48 3.44 1.11 -2.77
C VAL A 48 4.91 0.75 -2.59
N ALA A 49 5.70 0.86 -3.65
CA ALA A 49 7.14 0.56 -3.61
C ALA A 49 7.87 1.46 -2.61
N ALA A 50 7.53 2.75 -2.55
CA ALA A 50 8.14 3.68 -1.59
C ALA A 50 7.91 3.23 -0.15
N SER A 51 6.73 2.71 0.16
CA SER A 51 6.41 2.19 1.49
C SER A 51 7.24 0.95 1.83
N VAL A 52 7.43 0.06 0.86
CA VAL A 52 8.27 -1.13 1.04
C VAL A 52 9.71 -0.73 1.31
N VAL A 53 10.25 0.20 0.53
CA VAL A 53 11.62 0.71 0.70
C VAL A 53 11.78 1.34 2.09
N PHE A 54 10.82 2.13 2.54
CA PHE A 54 10.85 2.70 3.89
C PHE A 54 10.94 1.61 4.96
N LEU A 55 10.06 0.61 4.89
CA LEU A 55 10.03 -0.47 5.88
C LEU A 55 11.33 -1.30 5.87
N ALA A 56 11.98 -1.40 4.73
CA ALA A 56 13.24 -2.13 4.60
C ALA A 56 14.47 -1.30 4.99
N SER A 57 14.30 0.00 5.21
CA SER A 57 15.42 0.91 5.46
C SER A 57 15.77 1.02 6.95
N ASP A 58 16.92 1.60 7.23
CA ASP A 58 17.36 1.87 8.59
C ASP A 58 16.47 2.89 9.30
N GLU A 59 15.75 3.73 8.53
CA GLU A 59 14.81 4.69 9.10
C GLU A 59 13.65 4.01 9.81
N ALA A 60 13.35 2.77 9.44
CA ALA A 60 12.29 1.97 10.06
C ALA A 60 12.86 0.90 11.00
N LYS A 61 14.05 1.09 11.53
CA LYS A 61 14.75 0.04 12.31
C LYS A 61 14.05 -0.35 13.61
N PHE A 62 13.14 0.47 14.10
CA PHE A 62 12.34 0.15 15.29
C PHE A 62 10.93 -0.32 14.93
N VAL A 63 10.62 -0.46 13.64
CA VAL A 63 9.32 -0.93 13.15
C VAL A 63 9.39 -2.44 12.92
N ASN A 64 8.62 -3.18 13.68
CA ASN A 64 8.57 -4.64 13.60
C ASN A 64 7.16 -5.11 13.96
N GLY A 65 6.62 -6.00 13.16
CA GLY A 65 5.26 -6.52 13.36
C GLY A 65 4.17 -5.55 12.96
N ALA A 66 4.48 -4.53 12.18
CA ALA A 66 3.50 -3.56 11.72
C ALA A 66 2.77 -4.04 10.47
N ILE A 67 1.52 -3.58 10.33
CA ILE A 67 0.77 -3.67 9.09
C ILE A 67 0.55 -2.24 8.62
N LEU A 68 1.13 -1.89 7.48
CA LEU A 68 1.02 -0.56 6.91
C LEU A 68 -0.05 -0.56 5.83
N ASP A 69 -1.13 0.19 6.07
CA ASP A 69 -2.19 0.34 5.10
C ASP A 69 -1.85 1.44 4.09
N ILE A 70 -1.93 1.13 2.80
CA ILE A 70 -1.59 2.04 1.72
C ILE A 70 -2.82 2.14 0.81
N ASN A 71 -3.85 2.83 1.30
CA ASN A 71 -5.18 2.80 0.68
C ASN A 71 -5.84 4.18 0.55
N GLY A 72 -5.11 5.26 0.79
CA GLY A 72 -5.67 6.60 0.69
C GLY A 72 -6.82 6.88 1.66
N GLY A 73 -6.94 6.11 2.73
CA GLY A 73 -7.98 6.24 3.72
C GLY A 73 -9.25 5.45 3.44
N ARG A 74 -9.25 4.64 2.39
CA ARG A 74 -10.43 3.86 1.99
C ARG A 74 -10.91 2.91 3.10
N PHE A 75 -9.97 2.30 3.81
CA PHE A 75 -10.25 1.49 4.98
C PHE A 75 -9.39 1.97 6.13
N LEU A 76 -9.99 2.11 7.30
CA LEU A 76 -9.29 2.51 8.51
C LEU A 76 -9.32 1.34 9.49
N ARG A 77 -8.18 1.12 10.14
CA ARG A 77 -8.07 0.11 11.18
C ARG A 77 -8.29 0.69 12.56
#